data_d5213ba9bf61ba5f96c9d26f2a601a15
#
_entry.id   d5213ba9bf61ba5f96c9d26f2a601a15
#
_cell.length_a   1.000
_cell.length_b   1.000
_cell.length_c   1.000
_cell.angle_alpha   90.00
_cell.angle_beta   90.00
_cell.angle_gamma   90.00
#
_symmetry.space_group_name_H-M   'P 1'
#
loop_
_entity.id
_entity.type
_entity.pdbx_description
1 polymer ?
#
loop_
_entity_poly.entity_id
_entity_poly.type
_entity_poly.pdbx_seq_one_letter_code
_entity_poly.pdbx_strand_id
1 'polypeptide(L)'
;MARILIAEDEEPLRALIKRALADEGHVVVATADGSEALDVLQSESGGFDLLLTDIKMPLMDGIALALATARDFPKLTILLMTGFADQRERASGLNAIIHDVITKPFSVADIRGAVTQALAAQR
;
A
#
# COMPACT_ATOMS: atom_id res chain seq x y z
N MET A 1 -3.60 4.76 16.14
CA MET A 1 -2.26 4.59 15.53
C MET A 1 -2.15 3.21 14.92
N ALA A 2 -1.69 3.17 13.68
CA ALA A 2 -1.57 1.92 12.93
C ALA A 2 -0.12 1.71 12.46
N ARG A 3 0.20 0.47 12.11
CA ARG A 3 1.46 0.14 11.44
C ARG A 3 1.19 -0.01 9.96
N ILE A 4 1.88 0.78 9.15
CA ILE A 4 1.66 0.88 7.72
C ILE A 4 2.95 0.54 6.97
N LEU A 5 2.85 -0.36 5.98
CA LEU A 5 3.95 -0.67 5.08
C LEU A 5 3.69 0.00 3.74
N ILE A 6 4.67 0.75 3.24
CA ILE A 6 4.59 1.42 1.94
C ILE A 6 5.55 0.74 0.98
N ALA A 7 5.11 0.53 -0.27
CA ALA A 7 5.96 0.10 -1.38
C ALA A 7 5.80 1.11 -2.51
N GLU A 8 6.85 1.90 -2.77
CA GLU A 8 6.86 2.96 -3.77
C GLU A 8 8.29 3.16 -4.27
N ASP A 9 8.53 3.02 -5.57
CA ASP A 9 9.87 3.09 -6.13
C ASP A 9 10.39 4.51 -6.36
N GLU A 10 9.51 5.50 -6.46
CA GLU A 10 9.93 6.90 -6.58
C GLU A 10 10.28 7.47 -5.22
N GLU A 11 11.55 7.73 -4.99
CA GLU A 11 12.04 8.19 -3.69
C GLU A 11 11.32 9.44 -3.16
N PRO A 12 11.13 10.52 -3.95
CA PRO A 12 10.44 11.71 -3.43
C PRO A 12 9.00 11.44 -3.01
N LEU A 13 8.28 10.64 -3.77
CA LEU A 13 6.89 10.30 -3.45
C LEU A 13 6.83 9.39 -2.22
N ARG A 14 7.73 8.42 -2.15
CA ARG A 14 7.84 7.53 -0.98
C ARG A 14 8.07 8.32 0.30
N ALA A 15 9.01 9.26 0.26
CA ALA A 15 9.31 10.12 1.41
C ALA A 15 8.12 11.00 1.80
N LEU A 16 7.42 11.55 0.82
CA LEU A 16 6.24 12.38 1.07
C LEU A 16 5.12 11.59 1.75
N ILE A 17 4.82 10.41 1.23
CA ILE A 17 3.76 9.56 1.79
C ILE A 17 4.14 9.14 3.22
N LYS A 18 5.38 8.70 3.42
CA LYS A 18 5.86 8.29 4.75
C LYS A 18 5.67 9.42 5.76
N ARG A 19 6.11 10.63 5.40
CA ARG A 19 5.99 11.79 6.29
C ARG A 19 4.53 12.14 6.58
N ALA A 20 3.70 12.15 5.54
CA ALA A 20 2.29 12.49 5.70
C ALA A 20 1.57 11.56 6.68
N LEU A 21 1.87 10.27 6.61
CA LEU A 21 1.23 9.28 7.48
C LEU A 21 1.87 9.25 8.88
N ALA A 22 3.17 9.43 8.97
CA ALA A 22 3.85 9.51 10.27
C ALA A 22 3.37 10.72 11.08
N ASP A 23 3.12 11.84 10.39
CA ASP A 23 2.61 13.04 11.05
C ASP A 23 1.20 12.84 11.65
N GLU A 24 0.47 11.84 11.15
CA GLU A 24 -0.83 11.47 11.72
C GLU A 24 -0.72 10.45 12.87
N GLY A 25 0.48 10.13 13.29
CA GLY A 25 0.71 9.24 14.42
C GLY A 25 0.89 7.76 14.06
N HIS A 26 0.94 7.43 12.76
CA HIS A 26 1.16 6.04 12.34
C HIS A 26 2.63 5.66 12.40
N VAL A 27 2.91 4.39 12.62
CA VAL A 27 4.26 3.83 12.47
C VAL A 27 4.39 3.36 11.03
N VAL A 28 5.31 3.97 10.28
CA VAL A 28 5.41 3.74 8.84
C VAL A 28 6.77 3.13 8.49
N VAL A 29 6.74 2.02 7.78
CA VAL A 29 7.93 1.41 7.16
C VAL A 29 7.81 1.58 5.66
N ALA A 30 8.82 2.17 5.02
CA ALA A 30 8.79 2.45 3.60
C ALA A 30 9.80 1.56 2.86
N THR A 31 9.37 0.99 1.75
CA THR A 31 10.19 0.13 0.90
C THR A 31 10.16 0.64 -0.54
N ALA A 32 11.15 0.25 -1.34
CA ALA A 32 11.35 0.76 -2.69
C ALA A 32 10.72 -0.11 -3.79
N ASP A 33 10.35 -1.33 -3.48
CA ASP A 33 9.73 -2.24 -4.45
C ASP A 33 8.97 -3.36 -3.74
N GLY A 34 8.27 -4.17 -4.54
CA GLY A 34 7.44 -5.24 -3.99
C GLY A 34 8.23 -6.37 -3.35
N SER A 35 9.43 -6.65 -3.86
CA SER A 35 10.28 -7.70 -3.30
C SER A 35 10.75 -7.34 -1.90
N GLU A 36 11.21 -6.10 -1.71
CA GLU A 36 11.61 -5.59 -0.40
C GLU A 36 10.43 -5.58 0.56
N ALA A 37 9.25 -5.14 0.10
CA ALA A 37 8.06 -5.12 0.92
C ALA A 37 7.66 -6.52 1.38
N LEU A 38 7.71 -7.50 0.48
CA LEU A 38 7.37 -8.88 0.82
C LEU A 38 8.36 -9.44 1.85
N ASP A 39 9.65 -9.14 1.72
CA ASP A 39 10.66 -9.56 2.70
C ASP A 39 10.34 -8.99 4.09
N VAL A 40 9.95 -7.72 4.15
CA VAL A 40 9.56 -7.09 5.43
C VAL A 40 8.32 -7.77 6.02
N LEU A 41 7.31 -8.04 5.18
CA LEU A 41 6.09 -8.72 5.63
C LEU A 41 6.41 -10.09 6.21
N GLN A 42 7.28 -10.84 5.54
CA GLN A 42 7.65 -12.18 5.99
C GLN A 42 8.47 -12.14 7.28
N SER A 43 9.44 -11.21 7.38
CA SER A 43 10.29 -11.10 8.57
C SER A 43 9.52 -10.65 9.80
N GLU A 44 8.45 -9.88 9.64
CA GLU A 44 7.62 -9.40 10.74
C GLU A 44 6.32 -10.17 10.88
N SER A 45 6.20 -11.28 10.19
CA SER A 45 5.01 -12.16 10.23
C SER A 45 3.71 -11.39 9.94
N GLY A 46 3.77 -10.47 8.97
CA GLY A 46 2.62 -9.67 8.59
C GLY A 46 2.15 -8.68 9.65
N GLY A 47 3.02 -8.24 10.54
CA GLY A 47 2.69 -7.38 11.68
C GLY A 47 2.34 -5.93 11.31
N PHE A 48 1.56 -5.75 10.25
CA PHE A 48 1.09 -4.45 9.77
C PHE A 48 -0.43 -4.44 9.69
N ASP A 49 -1.00 -3.25 9.81
CA ASP A 49 -2.44 -3.05 9.67
C ASP A 49 -2.82 -2.77 8.22
N LEU A 50 -1.92 -2.16 7.46
CA LEU A 50 -2.20 -1.70 6.10
C LEU A 50 -0.96 -1.78 5.23
N LEU A 51 -1.16 -2.24 3.99
CA LEU A 51 -0.17 -2.16 2.91
C LEU A 51 -0.66 -1.12 1.90
N LEU A 52 0.18 -0.12 1.63
CA LEU A 52 -0.07 0.88 0.60
C LEU A 52 1.02 0.73 -0.46
N THR A 53 0.65 0.27 -1.65
CA THR A 53 1.64 -0.04 -2.69
C THR A 53 1.28 0.55 -4.04
N ASP A 54 2.31 1.05 -4.74
CA ASP A 54 2.20 1.37 -6.16
C ASP A 54 2.04 0.07 -6.94
N ILE A 55 1.41 0.14 -8.11
CA ILE A 55 1.28 -1.01 -8.99
C ILE A 55 2.56 -1.22 -9.79
N LYS A 56 3.06 -0.18 -10.45
CA LYS A 56 4.22 -0.30 -11.32
C LYS A 56 5.52 -0.07 -10.56
N MET A 57 6.23 -1.16 -10.29
CA MET A 57 7.52 -1.13 -9.59
C MET A 57 8.45 -2.17 -10.19
N PRO A 58 9.79 -1.99 -10.07
CA PRO A 58 10.73 -3.02 -10.50
C PRO A 58 10.67 -4.26 -9.60
N LEU A 59 11.21 -5.34 -10.07
CA LEU A 59 11.34 -6.63 -9.39
C LEU A 59 10.00 -7.34 -9.16
N MET A 60 9.16 -6.78 -8.32
CA MET A 60 7.82 -7.30 -8.07
C MET A 60 6.83 -6.13 -8.08
N ASP A 61 5.85 -6.15 -8.96
CA ASP A 61 4.85 -5.08 -9.01
C ASP A 61 3.82 -5.19 -7.87
N GLY A 62 3.02 -4.12 -7.73
CA GLY A 62 2.06 -4.03 -6.62
C GLY A 62 0.93 -5.05 -6.71
N ILE A 63 0.59 -5.53 -7.91
CA ILE A 63 -0.45 -6.56 -8.06
C ILE A 63 0.06 -7.90 -7.55
N ALA A 64 1.28 -8.28 -7.94
CA ALA A 64 1.91 -9.49 -7.43
C ALA A 64 2.09 -9.44 -5.92
N LEU A 65 2.50 -8.27 -5.40
CA LEU A 65 2.64 -8.06 -3.96
C LEU A 65 1.29 -8.19 -3.24
N ALA A 66 0.24 -7.59 -3.80
CA ALA A 66 -1.11 -7.68 -3.20
C ALA A 66 -1.61 -9.11 -3.15
N LEU A 67 -1.40 -9.88 -4.23
CA LEU A 67 -1.80 -11.28 -4.28
C LEU A 67 -1.07 -12.12 -3.23
N ALA A 68 0.25 -11.93 -3.11
CA ALA A 68 1.05 -12.64 -2.11
C ALA A 68 0.63 -12.25 -0.69
N THR A 69 0.37 -10.97 -0.46
CA THR A 69 -0.06 -10.46 0.85
C THR A 69 -1.43 -11.02 1.25
N ALA A 70 -2.37 -11.01 0.33
CA ALA A 70 -3.71 -11.54 0.60
C ALA A 70 -3.69 -13.05 0.89
N ARG A 71 -2.81 -13.79 0.20
CA ARG A 71 -2.66 -15.22 0.41
C ARG A 71 -2.08 -15.53 1.79
N ASP A 72 -1.00 -14.82 2.17
CA ASP A 72 -0.22 -15.15 3.37
C ASP A 72 -0.68 -14.37 4.60
N PHE A 73 -1.26 -13.18 4.43
CA PHE A 73 -1.69 -12.30 5.51
C PHE A 73 -3.09 -11.74 5.22
N PRO A 74 -4.13 -12.59 5.25
CA PRO A 74 -5.47 -12.21 4.77
C PRO A 74 -6.18 -11.13 5.59
N LYS A 75 -5.69 -10.82 6.79
CA LYS A 75 -6.29 -9.77 7.62
C LYS A 75 -5.72 -8.39 7.35
N LEU A 76 -4.63 -8.31 6.59
CA LEU A 76 -3.95 -7.06 6.30
C LEU A 76 -4.72 -6.31 5.20
N THR A 77 -5.06 -5.06 5.45
CA THR A 77 -5.79 -4.23 4.49
C THR A 77 -4.86 -3.73 3.41
N ILE A 78 -5.28 -3.78 2.15
CA ILE A 78 -4.44 -3.41 1.00
C ILE A 78 -5.06 -2.24 0.25
N LEU A 79 -4.26 -1.19 0.03
CA LEU A 79 -4.57 -0.07 -0.86
C LEU A 79 -3.56 -0.06 -2.00
N LEU A 80 -4.05 0.09 -3.23
CA LEU A 80 -3.20 0.24 -4.41
C LEU A 80 -3.16 1.70 -4.87
N MET A 81 -2.01 2.12 -5.38
CA MET A 81 -1.84 3.43 -6.04
C MET A 81 -1.59 3.20 -7.52
N THR A 82 -2.24 3.97 -8.39
CA THR A 82 -2.06 3.84 -9.83
C THR A 82 -2.05 5.19 -10.52
N GLY A 83 -1.22 5.33 -11.55
CA GLY A 83 -1.14 6.55 -12.36
C GLY A 83 -1.71 6.40 -13.76
N PHE A 84 -2.05 5.17 -14.17
CA PHE A 84 -2.43 4.89 -15.55
C PHE A 84 -3.73 4.08 -15.61
N ALA A 85 -4.51 4.32 -16.66
CA ALA A 85 -5.80 3.67 -16.85
C ALA A 85 -5.66 2.13 -16.98
N ASP A 86 -4.63 1.66 -17.68
CA ASP A 86 -4.40 0.23 -17.85
C ASP A 86 -4.04 -0.47 -16.52
N GLN A 87 -3.33 0.22 -15.64
CA GLN A 87 -3.04 -0.29 -14.30
C GLN A 87 -4.32 -0.39 -13.48
N ARG A 88 -5.19 0.59 -13.60
CA ARG A 88 -6.49 0.59 -12.94
C ARG A 88 -7.35 -0.59 -13.41
N GLU A 89 -7.32 -0.87 -14.70
CA GLU A 89 -8.00 -2.01 -15.30
C GLU A 89 -7.47 -3.33 -14.75
N ARG A 90 -6.15 -3.45 -14.63
CA ARG A 90 -5.53 -4.64 -14.02
C ARG A 90 -5.97 -4.82 -12.57
N ALA A 91 -6.14 -3.73 -11.84
CA ALA A 91 -6.55 -3.77 -10.43
C ALA A 91 -8.03 -4.09 -10.27
N SER A 92 -8.87 -3.85 -11.28
CA SER A 92 -10.32 -4.01 -11.16
C SER A 92 -10.75 -5.45 -10.83
N GLY A 93 -9.94 -6.44 -11.20
CA GLY A 93 -10.20 -7.85 -10.86
C GLY A 93 -9.82 -8.25 -9.44
N LEU A 94 -9.24 -7.33 -8.66
CA LEU A 94 -8.72 -7.62 -7.32
C LEU A 94 -9.63 -7.14 -6.20
N ASN A 95 -10.87 -6.75 -6.51
CA ASN A 95 -11.80 -6.16 -5.54
C ASN A 95 -12.05 -7.04 -4.31
N ALA A 96 -11.85 -8.35 -4.44
CA ALA A 96 -12.03 -9.28 -3.32
C ALA A 96 -10.89 -9.22 -2.31
N ILE A 97 -9.71 -8.72 -2.70
CA ILE A 97 -8.51 -8.74 -1.86
C ILE A 97 -7.97 -7.36 -1.51
N ILE A 98 -8.36 -6.31 -2.25
CA ILE A 98 -7.93 -4.94 -1.97
C ILE A 98 -9.10 -4.12 -1.45
N HIS A 99 -8.79 -3.14 -0.60
CA HIS A 99 -9.80 -2.23 -0.09
C HIS A 99 -10.20 -1.20 -1.15
N ASP A 100 -9.23 -0.55 -1.79
CA ASP A 100 -9.48 0.49 -2.77
C ASP A 100 -8.24 0.77 -3.62
N VAL A 101 -8.43 1.60 -4.64
CA VAL A 101 -7.36 2.08 -5.53
C VAL A 101 -7.34 3.59 -5.48
N ILE A 102 -6.16 4.17 -5.24
CA ILE A 102 -5.96 5.62 -5.21
C ILE A 102 -5.30 6.02 -6.52
N THR A 103 -5.89 6.99 -7.23
CA THR A 103 -5.37 7.44 -8.53
C THR A 103 -4.38 8.59 -8.35
N LYS A 104 -3.21 8.48 -8.96
CA LYS A 104 -2.23 9.57 -9.04
C LYS A 104 -2.63 10.56 -10.13
N PRO A 105 -2.37 11.85 -9.98
CA PRO A 105 -1.77 12.49 -8.81
C PRO A 105 -2.79 12.62 -7.67
N PHE A 106 -2.30 12.53 -6.45
CA PHE A 106 -3.15 12.74 -5.27
C PHE A 106 -2.48 13.74 -4.32
N SER A 107 -3.29 14.39 -3.49
CA SER A 107 -2.81 15.30 -2.46
C SER A 107 -2.48 14.54 -1.17
N VAL A 108 -1.80 15.22 -0.24
CA VAL A 108 -1.60 14.68 1.11
C VAL A 108 -2.94 14.39 1.79
N ALA A 109 -3.92 15.28 1.60
CA ALA A 109 -5.27 15.08 2.14
C ALA A 109 -5.93 13.82 1.57
N ASP A 110 -5.76 13.57 0.26
CA ASP A 110 -6.31 12.39 -0.40
C ASP A 110 -5.74 11.10 0.19
N ILE A 111 -4.41 11.05 0.36
CA ILE A 111 -3.75 9.84 0.88
C ILE A 111 -4.11 9.60 2.35
N ARG A 112 -4.15 10.65 3.15
CA ARG A 112 -4.56 10.56 4.56
C ARG A 112 -6.00 10.09 4.69
N GLY A 113 -6.91 10.65 3.89
CA GLY A 113 -8.31 10.26 3.89
C GLY A 113 -8.53 8.81 3.50
N ALA A 114 -7.84 8.34 2.46
CA ALA A 114 -7.93 6.97 1.99
C ALA A 114 -7.43 5.98 3.06
N VAL A 115 -6.31 6.29 3.71
CA VAL A 115 -5.76 5.46 4.77
C VAL A 115 -6.68 5.41 5.98
N THR A 116 -7.19 6.56 6.40
CA THR A 116 -8.13 6.65 7.53
C THR A 116 -9.37 5.81 7.26
N GLN A 117 -9.94 5.92 6.06
CA GLN A 117 -11.12 5.15 5.67
C GLN A 117 -10.85 3.65 5.65
N ALA A 118 -9.70 3.25 5.10
CA ALA A 118 -9.31 1.85 5.03
C ALA A 118 -9.13 1.24 6.43
N LEU A 119 -8.51 1.97 7.33
CA LEU A 119 -8.30 1.51 8.70
C LEU A 119 -9.63 1.43 9.47
N ALA A 120 -10.54 2.36 9.23
CA ALA A 120 -11.86 2.34 9.87
C ALA A 120 -12.71 1.15 9.41
N ALA A 121 -12.48 0.64 8.20
CA ALA A 121 -13.19 -0.52 7.67
C ALA A 121 -12.68 -1.85 8.22
N GLN A 122 -11.56 -1.84 8.92
CA GLN A 122 -10.98 -3.03 9.56
C GLN A 122 -11.76 -3.35 10.84
N ARG A 123 -12.67 -4.24 10.76
CA ARG A 123 -13.43 -4.58 11.98
C ARG A 123 -13.69 -6.07 12.06
#